data_05fe61a41b0e78770258cb5d3683684f
#
_entry.id   05fe61a41b0e78770258cb5d3683684f
#
_cell.length_a   1.000
_cell.length_b   1.000
_cell.length_c   1.000
_cell.angle_alpha   90.00
_cell.angle_beta   90.00
_cell.angle_gamma   90.00
#
_symmetry.space_group_name_H-M   'P 1'
#
loop_
_entity.id
_entity.type
_entity.pdbx_description
1 polymer ?
#
loop_
_entity_poly.entity_id
_entity_poly.type
_entity_poly.pdbx_seq_one_letter_code
_entity_poly.pdbx_strand_id
1 'polypeptide(L)'
;MLSKQIPLGIYEKALPAGECWLERLQLAKTLGFDFVEMSVDETDDRLSRLDWSREQRLALVNAIVETGVRVPSMCLSAHRRFPLGSEDDAVRAQGLEIMRKAIQFAQDVGIRVIQLAGYDVYYQEANNETRRRFRDGLKESVEMASRAQVTLAMEI
;
A
#
# COMPACT_ATOMS: atom_id res chain seq x y z
N MET A 1 -25.34 21.46 -16.67
CA MET A 1 -24.94 20.06 -16.34
C MET A 1 -23.49 20.10 -15.93
N LEU A 2 -23.18 19.86 -14.66
CA LEU A 2 -21.79 19.67 -14.23
C LEU A 2 -21.32 18.33 -14.82
N SER A 3 -20.42 18.37 -15.78
CA SER A 3 -19.76 17.15 -16.27
C SER A 3 -18.99 16.57 -15.09
N LYS A 4 -19.42 15.41 -14.60
CA LYS A 4 -18.73 14.69 -13.55
C LYS A 4 -17.42 14.18 -14.17
N GLN A 5 -16.33 14.95 -14.04
CA GLN A 5 -15.02 14.49 -14.46
C GLN A 5 -14.66 13.27 -13.63
N ILE A 6 -14.31 12.20 -14.31
CA ILE A 6 -13.76 10.99 -13.65
C ILE A 6 -12.37 11.36 -13.13
N PRO A 7 -12.09 11.20 -11.82
CA PRO A 7 -10.76 11.48 -11.28
C PRO A 7 -9.70 10.60 -11.96
N LEU A 8 -8.59 11.20 -12.33
CA LEU A 8 -7.46 10.52 -12.96
C LEU A 8 -6.34 10.32 -11.94
N GLY A 9 -5.90 9.08 -11.75
CA GLY A 9 -4.80 8.74 -10.87
C GLY A 9 -3.55 8.32 -11.60
N ILE A 10 -2.41 8.41 -10.89
CA ILE A 10 -1.13 7.89 -11.36
C ILE A 10 -0.50 7.01 -10.28
N TYR A 11 0.10 5.90 -10.71
CA TYR A 11 0.89 5.07 -9.83
C TYR A 11 2.25 5.73 -9.55
N GLU A 12 2.64 5.77 -8.29
CA GLU A 12 3.87 6.44 -7.83
C GLU A 12 5.12 6.10 -8.66
N LYS A 13 5.25 4.83 -9.08
CA LYS A 13 6.43 4.39 -9.85
C LYS A 13 6.53 4.97 -11.27
N ALA A 14 5.47 5.59 -11.77
CA ALA A 14 5.49 6.32 -13.04
C ALA A 14 6.00 7.75 -12.89
N LEU A 15 6.19 8.24 -11.66
CA LEU A 15 6.79 9.53 -11.36
C LEU A 15 8.30 9.39 -11.12
N PRO A 16 9.11 10.45 -11.29
CA PRO A 16 10.54 10.43 -11.04
C PRO A 16 10.88 9.95 -9.62
N ALA A 17 11.98 9.20 -9.50
CA ALA A 17 12.53 8.76 -8.22
C ALA A 17 13.32 9.89 -7.54
N GLY A 18 13.46 9.83 -6.21
CA GLY A 18 14.32 10.71 -5.43
C GLY A 18 13.67 12.02 -4.96
N GLU A 19 12.47 12.36 -5.44
CA GLU A 19 11.74 13.54 -5.00
C GLU A 19 11.07 13.33 -3.64
N CYS A 20 10.95 14.40 -2.85
CA CYS A 20 10.13 14.40 -1.64
C CYS A 20 8.63 14.32 -2.02
N TRP A 21 7.77 14.00 -1.05
CA TRP A 21 6.35 13.85 -1.34
C TRP A 21 5.66 15.14 -1.81
N LEU A 22 6.11 16.30 -1.32
CA LEU A 22 5.59 17.58 -1.78
C LEU A 22 5.87 17.80 -3.27
N GLU A 23 7.13 17.63 -3.69
CA GLU A 23 7.54 17.78 -5.10
C GLU A 23 6.82 16.78 -6.01
N ARG A 24 6.71 15.52 -5.56
CA ARG A 24 6.02 14.46 -6.28
C ARG A 24 4.53 14.77 -6.49
N LEU A 25 3.82 15.25 -5.47
CA LEU A 25 2.41 15.61 -5.60
C LEU A 25 2.24 16.90 -6.40
N GLN A 26 3.14 17.87 -6.32
CA GLN A 26 3.16 19.05 -7.18
C GLN A 26 3.32 18.69 -8.65
N LEU A 27 4.23 17.75 -8.96
CA LEU A 27 4.41 17.24 -10.32
C LEU A 27 3.15 16.53 -10.81
N ALA A 28 2.56 15.63 -10.01
CA ALA A 28 1.31 14.96 -10.36
C ALA A 28 0.20 15.97 -10.67
N LYS A 29 0.06 17.02 -9.86
CA LYS A 29 -0.89 18.12 -10.11
C LYS A 29 -0.62 18.84 -11.43
N THR A 30 0.63 19.18 -11.70
CA THR A 30 1.04 19.86 -12.93
C THR A 30 0.74 19.02 -14.17
N LEU A 31 0.85 17.70 -14.06
CA LEU A 31 0.53 16.74 -15.11
C LEU A 31 -1.00 16.45 -15.24
N GLY A 32 -1.82 17.03 -14.38
CA GLY A 32 -3.29 16.90 -14.43
C GLY A 32 -3.85 15.67 -13.71
N PHE A 33 -3.10 15.06 -12.81
CA PHE A 33 -3.59 13.94 -12.00
C PHE A 33 -4.27 14.43 -10.71
N ASP A 34 -5.39 13.79 -10.36
CA ASP A 34 -6.18 14.10 -9.17
C ASP A 34 -5.69 13.35 -7.93
N PHE A 35 -4.99 12.23 -8.12
CA PHE A 35 -4.47 11.42 -7.02
C PHE A 35 -3.26 10.58 -7.45
N VAL A 36 -2.48 10.17 -6.44
CA VAL A 36 -1.35 9.24 -6.59
C VAL A 36 -1.63 7.98 -5.78
N GLU A 37 -1.43 6.81 -6.38
CA GLU A 37 -1.36 5.55 -5.63
C GLU A 37 0.06 5.33 -5.13
N MET A 38 0.20 5.18 -3.81
CA MET A 38 1.48 4.95 -3.14
C MET A 38 1.98 3.52 -3.36
N SER A 39 3.29 3.34 -3.47
CA SER A 39 3.90 2.00 -3.54
C SER A 39 4.62 1.65 -2.24
N VAL A 40 4.30 0.48 -1.69
CA VAL A 40 5.10 -0.20 -0.66
C VAL A 40 5.44 -1.58 -1.21
N ASP A 41 6.65 -1.70 -1.76
CA ASP A 41 7.11 -2.94 -2.40
C ASP A 41 8.17 -3.67 -1.57
N GLU A 42 8.74 -4.71 -2.16
CA GLU A 42 9.72 -5.60 -1.51
C GLU A 42 11.12 -4.99 -1.31
N THR A 43 11.38 -3.78 -1.85
CA THR A 43 12.65 -3.08 -1.64
C THR A 43 12.73 -2.51 -0.23
N ASP A 44 13.91 -2.53 0.37
CA ASP A 44 14.09 -2.01 1.73
C ASP A 44 13.71 -0.53 1.83
N ASP A 45 14.00 0.28 0.80
CA ASP A 45 13.63 1.70 0.73
C ASP A 45 12.11 1.90 0.87
N ARG A 46 11.31 1.23 0.04
CA ARG A 46 9.86 1.40 0.06
C ARG A 46 9.19 0.69 1.24
N LEU A 47 9.75 -0.44 1.66
CA LEU A 47 9.26 -1.16 2.83
C LEU A 47 9.47 -0.35 4.12
N SER A 48 10.60 0.37 4.24
CA SER A 48 10.91 1.22 5.39
C SER A 48 9.89 2.34 5.64
N ARG A 49 9.07 2.69 4.65
CA ARG A 49 7.99 3.67 4.79
C ARG A 49 6.97 3.30 5.86
N LEU A 50 6.77 2.02 6.07
CA LEU A 50 5.88 1.53 7.13
C LEU A 50 6.41 1.85 8.54
N ASP A 51 7.71 2.12 8.66
CA ASP A 51 8.39 2.50 9.89
C ASP A 51 8.67 4.02 9.99
N TRP A 52 8.10 4.82 9.09
CA TRP A 52 8.23 6.27 9.13
C TRP A 52 7.81 6.84 10.47
N SER A 53 8.61 7.81 10.95
CA SER A 53 8.29 8.57 12.15
C SER A 53 6.99 9.37 11.98
N ARG A 54 6.46 9.87 13.09
CA ARG A 54 5.29 10.75 13.08
C ARG A 54 5.51 11.98 12.20
N GLU A 55 6.71 12.56 12.24
CA GLU A 55 7.08 13.75 11.47
C GLU A 55 7.07 13.45 9.96
N GLN A 56 7.58 12.28 9.55
CA GLN A 56 7.58 11.85 8.16
C GLN A 56 6.15 11.59 7.63
N ARG A 57 5.29 10.96 8.45
CA ARG A 57 3.86 10.76 8.11
C ARG A 57 3.13 12.10 8.01
N LEU A 58 3.40 13.01 8.94
CA LEU A 58 2.81 14.35 8.91
C LEU A 58 3.27 15.16 7.69
N ALA A 59 4.53 15.01 7.24
CA ALA A 59 5.02 15.65 6.04
C ALA A 59 4.24 15.20 4.78
N LEU A 60 3.90 13.91 4.67
CA LEU A 60 3.02 13.42 3.61
C LEU A 60 1.61 14.03 3.69
N VAL A 61 1.02 14.06 4.89
CA VAL A 61 -0.31 14.65 5.09
C VAL A 61 -0.32 16.13 4.71
N ASN A 62 0.71 16.89 5.12
CA ASN A 62 0.86 18.29 4.77
C ASN A 62 1.00 18.49 3.25
N ALA A 63 1.78 17.65 2.57
CA ALA A 63 1.91 17.69 1.12
C ALA A 63 0.58 17.45 0.40
N ILE A 64 -0.24 16.51 0.89
CA ILE A 64 -1.61 16.26 0.37
C ILE A 64 -2.48 17.51 0.55
N VAL A 65 -2.46 18.13 1.72
CA VAL A 65 -3.26 19.34 2.02
C VAL A 65 -2.82 20.51 1.16
N GLU A 66 -1.51 20.75 1.03
CA GLU A 66 -0.94 21.88 0.28
C GLU A 66 -1.21 21.76 -1.23
N THR A 67 -1.06 20.56 -1.78
CA THR A 67 -1.22 20.35 -3.23
C THR A 67 -2.67 20.13 -3.65
N GLY A 68 -3.50 19.59 -2.75
CA GLY A 68 -4.85 19.10 -3.06
C GLY A 68 -4.86 17.76 -3.81
N VAL A 69 -3.68 17.17 -4.13
CA VAL A 69 -3.57 15.84 -4.75
C VAL A 69 -3.64 14.78 -3.66
N ARG A 70 -4.60 13.88 -3.76
CA ARG A 70 -4.86 12.86 -2.74
C ARG A 70 -3.93 11.65 -2.91
N VAL A 71 -3.77 10.89 -1.82
CA VAL A 71 -3.17 9.55 -1.82
C VAL A 71 -4.18 8.57 -1.21
N PRO A 72 -5.21 8.15 -1.99
CA PRO A 72 -6.33 7.37 -1.46
C PRO A 72 -6.02 5.89 -1.31
N SER A 73 -5.01 5.39 -2.01
CA SER A 73 -4.66 3.96 -2.05
C SER A 73 -3.15 3.72 -1.97
N MET A 74 -2.83 2.49 -1.55
CA MET A 74 -1.49 1.96 -1.48
C MET A 74 -1.46 0.59 -2.16
N CYS A 75 -0.51 0.39 -3.07
CA CYS A 75 -0.18 -0.94 -3.59
C CYS A 75 0.85 -1.60 -2.67
N LEU A 76 0.43 -2.63 -1.94
CA LEU A 76 1.27 -3.38 -1.00
C LEU A 76 1.83 -4.64 -1.68
N SER A 77 2.91 -4.50 -2.45
CA SER A 77 3.56 -5.62 -3.12
C SER A 77 4.78 -6.19 -2.37
N ALA A 78 5.01 -5.76 -1.14
CA ALA A 78 6.03 -6.31 -0.24
C ALA A 78 5.83 -7.81 0.05
N HIS A 79 4.60 -8.31 -0.10
CA HIS A 79 4.27 -9.73 0.03
C HIS A 79 4.86 -10.62 -1.07
N ARG A 80 5.53 -10.08 -2.10
CA ARG A 80 6.39 -10.86 -3.00
C ARG A 80 7.55 -11.49 -2.23
N ARG A 81 8.20 -10.71 -1.36
CA ARG A 81 9.33 -11.15 -0.53
C ARG A 81 8.86 -11.86 0.75
N PHE A 82 7.74 -11.45 1.32
CA PHE A 82 7.20 -11.96 2.58
C PHE A 82 5.74 -12.45 2.41
N PRO A 83 5.53 -13.52 1.61
CA PRO A 83 4.19 -13.96 1.27
C PRO A 83 3.43 -14.54 2.46
N LEU A 84 2.14 -14.24 2.55
CA LEU A 84 1.24 -14.77 3.59
C LEU A 84 1.04 -16.28 3.48
N GLY A 85 1.32 -16.86 2.32
CA GLY A 85 1.25 -18.31 2.07
C GLY A 85 2.55 -19.06 2.33
N SER A 86 3.64 -18.39 2.73
CA SER A 86 4.95 -19.04 2.92
C SER A 86 4.88 -20.26 3.83
N GLU A 87 5.63 -21.30 3.48
CA GLU A 87 5.84 -22.48 4.35
C GLU A 87 6.81 -22.19 5.49
N ASP A 88 7.67 -21.17 5.33
CA ASP A 88 8.49 -20.64 6.41
C ASP A 88 7.66 -19.77 7.36
N ASP A 89 7.56 -20.19 8.62
CA ASP A 89 6.78 -19.51 9.64
C ASP A 89 7.30 -18.11 9.97
N ALA A 90 8.62 -17.88 9.88
CA ALA A 90 9.22 -16.58 10.14
C ALA A 90 8.89 -15.59 8.99
N VAL A 91 8.96 -16.05 7.76
CA VAL A 91 8.59 -15.26 6.57
C VAL A 91 7.10 -14.90 6.63
N ARG A 92 6.24 -15.84 7.00
CA ARG A 92 4.80 -15.61 7.13
C ARG A 92 4.47 -14.63 8.26
N ALA A 93 5.11 -14.77 9.42
CA ALA A 93 4.98 -13.84 10.54
C ALA A 93 5.39 -12.42 10.13
N GLN A 94 6.48 -12.29 9.37
CA GLN A 94 6.90 -11.01 8.81
C GLN A 94 5.87 -10.44 7.82
N GLY A 95 5.24 -11.27 6.99
CA GLY A 95 4.17 -10.85 6.09
C GLY A 95 2.96 -10.28 6.84
N LEU A 96 2.54 -10.92 7.93
CA LEU A 96 1.46 -10.43 8.80
C LEU A 96 1.85 -9.12 9.50
N GLU A 97 3.09 -9.01 9.97
CA GLU A 97 3.58 -7.76 10.57
C GLU A 97 3.62 -6.61 9.57
N ILE A 98 4.02 -6.86 8.32
CA ILE A 98 3.94 -5.88 7.22
C ILE A 98 2.50 -5.44 7.01
N MET A 99 1.54 -6.36 7.00
CA MET A 99 0.12 -6.03 6.88
C MET A 99 -0.35 -5.14 8.02
N ARG A 100 -0.03 -5.50 9.27
CA ARG A 100 -0.39 -4.72 10.45
C ARG A 100 0.16 -3.29 10.36
N LYS A 101 1.43 -3.15 10.01
CA LYS A 101 2.08 -1.84 9.83
C LYS A 101 1.46 -1.05 8.67
N ALA A 102 1.13 -1.70 7.56
CA ALA A 102 0.49 -1.04 6.41
C ALA A 102 -0.90 -0.50 6.76
N ILE A 103 -1.69 -1.25 7.53
CA ILE A 103 -3.00 -0.80 8.02
C ILE A 103 -2.85 0.40 8.97
N GLN A 104 -1.91 0.34 9.91
CA GLN A 104 -1.63 1.47 10.81
C GLN A 104 -1.14 2.70 10.05
N PHE A 105 -0.22 2.52 9.10
CA PHE A 105 0.25 3.60 8.24
C PHE A 105 -0.89 4.23 7.46
N ALA A 106 -1.77 3.41 6.87
CA ALA A 106 -2.93 3.87 6.12
C ALA A 106 -3.86 4.76 6.98
N GLN A 107 -4.13 4.36 8.24
CA GLN A 107 -4.89 5.17 9.18
C GLN A 107 -4.23 6.52 9.47
N ASP A 108 -2.92 6.52 9.72
CA ASP A 108 -2.18 7.72 10.12
C ASP A 108 -2.10 8.78 9.00
N VAL A 109 -2.06 8.35 7.74
CA VAL A 109 -1.92 9.27 6.59
C VAL A 109 -3.21 9.44 5.78
N GLY A 110 -4.30 8.76 6.17
CA GLY A 110 -5.61 8.90 5.52
C GLY A 110 -5.81 8.05 4.27
N ILE A 111 -4.97 7.04 4.02
CA ILE A 111 -5.18 6.03 2.96
C ILE A 111 -6.38 5.16 3.36
N ARG A 112 -7.24 4.85 2.39
CA ARG A 112 -8.47 4.07 2.63
C ARG A 112 -8.48 2.71 1.96
N VAL A 113 -7.62 2.50 0.97
CA VAL A 113 -7.54 1.25 0.22
C VAL A 113 -6.10 0.74 0.20
N ILE A 114 -5.91 -0.51 0.59
CA ILE A 114 -4.65 -1.24 0.41
C ILE A 114 -4.90 -2.30 -0.65
N GLN A 115 -4.24 -2.16 -1.80
CA GLN A 115 -4.26 -3.15 -2.87
C GLN A 115 -3.27 -4.27 -2.54
N LEU A 116 -3.75 -5.49 -2.64
CA LEU A 116 -2.98 -6.73 -2.43
C LEU A 116 -2.95 -7.54 -3.71
N ALA A 117 -1.84 -8.19 -3.99
CA ALA A 117 -1.79 -9.17 -5.06
C ALA A 117 -2.39 -10.51 -4.62
N GLY A 118 -3.14 -11.15 -5.52
CA GLY A 118 -3.90 -12.38 -5.28
C GLY A 118 -3.07 -13.66 -5.40
N TYR A 119 -1.79 -13.65 -5.02
CA TYR A 119 -0.95 -14.84 -4.98
C TYR A 119 -0.64 -15.27 -3.54
N ASP A 120 -0.57 -16.58 -3.33
CA ASP A 120 -0.20 -17.19 -2.05
C ASP A 120 1.32 -17.12 -1.80
N VAL A 121 2.13 -17.40 -2.83
CA VAL A 121 3.58 -17.24 -2.90
C VAL A 121 3.96 -16.66 -4.24
N TYR A 122 5.13 -16.02 -4.36
CA TYR A 122 5.52 -15.36 -5.61
C TYR A 122 6.76 -16.01 -6.26
N TYR A 123 7.82 -16.27 -5.49
CA TYR A 123 9.08 -16.85 -5.98
C TYR A 123 9.18 -18.35 -5.74
N GLN A 124 8.11 -18.99 -5.30
CA GLN A 124 8.05 -20.40 -4.97
C GLN A 124 6.88 -21.05 -5.70
N GLU A 125 6.89 -22.38 -5.81
CA GLU A 125 5.75 -23.13 -6.34
C GLU A 125 4.58 -23.12 -5.34
N ALA A 126 3.39 -22.75 -5.85
CA ALA A 126 2.17 -22.78 -5.08
C ALA A 126 1.65 -24.22 -4.90
N ASN A 127 1.18 -24.54 -3.72
CA ASN A 127 0.58 -25.84 -3.40
C ASN A 127 -0.68 -25.67 -2.51
N ASN A 128 -1.28 -26.76 -2.10
CA ASN A 128 -2.49 -26.69 -1.27
C ASN A 128 -2.24 -26.08 0.11
N GLU A 129 -1.06 -26.30 0.67
CA GLU A 129 -0.70 -25.74 1.98
C GLU A 129 -0.42 -24.23 1.89
N THR A 130 0.31 -23.77 0.87
CA THR A 130 0.57 -22.34 0.66
C THR A 130 -0.74 -21.57 0.47
N ARG A 131 -1.70 -22.13 -0.31
CA ARG A 131 -3.04 -21.56 -0.51
C ARG A 131 -3.86 -21.54 0.78
N ARG A 132 -3.78 -22.58 1.61
CA ARG A 132 -4.45 -22.62 2.90
C ARG A 132 -3.90 -21.52 3.81
N ARG A 133 -2.58 -21.43 3.96
CA ARG A 133 -1.90 -20.43 4.78
C ARG A 133 -2.20 -19.00 4.31
N PHE A 134 -2.20 -18.76 3.01
CA PHE A 134 -2.59 -17.47 2.44
C PHE A 134 -4.01 -17.08 2.83
N ARG A 135 -4.98 -18.00 2.71
CA ARG A 135 -6.37 -17.73 3.11
C ARG A 135 -6.49 -17.43 4.59
N ASP A 136 -5.76 -18.13 5.44
CA ASP A 136 -5.77 -17.91 6.88
C ASP A 136 -5.16 -16.53 7.22
N GLY A 137 -4.01 -16.18 6.65
CA GLY A 137 -3.39 -14.87 6.80
C GLY A 137 -4.25 -13.73 6.23
N LEU A 138 -4.94 -13.97 5.11
CA LEU A 138 -5.87 -13.00 4.55
C LEU A 138 -7.09 -12.74 5.46
N LYS A 139 -7.65 -13.78 6.08
CA LYS A 139 -8.75 -13.61 7.06
C LYS A 139 -8.31 -12.74 8.24
N GLU A 140 -7.15 -13.01 8.82
CA GLU A 140 -6.58 -12.19 9.89
C GLU A 140 -6.37 -10.75 9.44
N SER A 141 -5.84 -10.56 8.24
CA SER A 141 -5.64 -9.24 7.64
C SER A 141 -6.95 -8.46 7.45
N VAL A 142 -8.02 -9.13 6.99
CA VAL A 142 -9.35 -8.52 6.83
C VAL A 142 -9.94 -8.11 8.17
N GLU A 143 -9.77 -8.91 9.23
CA GLU A 143 -10.24 -8.54 10.58
C GLU A 143 -9.52 -7.29 11.10
N MET A 144 -8.19 -7.20 10.92
CA MET A 144 -7.40 -6.01 11.30
C MET A 144 -7.86 -4.78 10.51
N ALA A 145 -7.98 -4.91 9.19
CA ALA A 145 -8.37 -3.81 8.29
C ALA A 145 -9.79 -3.31 8.57
N SER A 146 -10.73 -4.23 8.83
CA SER A 146 -12.12 -3.89 9.18
C SER A 146 -12.19 -3.02 10.44
N ARG A 147 -11.46 -3.37 11.49
CA ARG A 147 -11.39 -2.56 12.73
C ARG A 147 -10.79 -1.18 12.49
N ALA A 148 -9.88 -1.07 11.53
CA ALA A 148 -9.21 0.16 11.12
C ALA A 148 -9.99 0.98 10.08
N GLN A 149 -11.13 0.46 9.59
CA GLN A 149 -11.91 1.03 8.48
C GLN A 149 -11.08 1.24 7.20
N VAL A 150 -10.17 0.31 6.92
CA VAL A 150 -9.36 0.24 5.71
C VAL A 150 -9.88 -0.90 4.84
N THR A 151 -10.03 -0.65 3.55
CA THR A 151 -10.44 -1.67 2.58
C THR A 151 -9.22 -2.41 2.04
N LEU A 152 -9.26 -3.74 2.07
CA LEU A 152 -8.30 -4.57 1.33
C LEU A 152 -8.90 -4.87 -0.05
N ALA A 153 -8.22 -4.48 -1.12
CA ALA A 153 -8.61 -4.73 -2.50
C ALA A 153 -7.63 -5.74 -3.12
N MET A 154 -8.16 -6.86 -3.61
CA MET A 154 -7.33 -7.91 -4.20
C MET A 154 -7.25 -7.71 -5.71
N GLU A 155 -6.01 -7.64 -6.23
CA GLU A 155 -5.70 -7.70 -7.65
C GLU A 155 -5.50 -9.17 -8.06
N ILE A 156 -6.22 -9.62 -9.09
CA ILE A 156 -6.21 -10.98 -9.62
C ILE A 156 -5.71 -11.03 -11.06
#